data_96f4f0550e4289124181bdad363300f4
#
_entry.id   96f4f0550e4289124181bdad363300f4
#
_cell.length_a   1.000
_cell.length_b   1.000
_cell.length_c   1.000
_cell.angle_alpha   90.00
_cell.angle_beta   90.00
_cell.angle_gamma   90.00
#
_symmetry.space_group_name_H-M   'P 1'
#
loop_
_entity.id
_entity.type
_entity.pdbx_description
1 polymer ?
#
loop_
_entity_poly.entity_id
_entity_poly.type
_entity_poly.pdbx_seq_one_letter_code
_entity_poly.pdbx_strand_id
1 'polypeptide(L)'
;MPESTEITIPVPNGPDGAGMPATLVRPDSPMGAGIVLVQEIFGRTAYMRKRAMDLAENGYTVVLPQVYWRIGIDDIPEDSPDALMVAVGHSQAVDWDQAVADIRTAITWLRADPESEHAVALVGFCFGGGLAYAALQGVRGPEHADALVSYYGSALPNLVDGPTVHAASLHHFGDADAFIPREAIDHIREVVEADGAEFHLWDDANHAFDNPTPELGLHDPRASREAWEVTLDWLAEHHPV
;
A
#
# COMPACT_ATOMS: atom_id res chain seq x y z
N MET A 1 -11.35 -20.97 -1.62
CA MET A 1 -10.58 -19.96 -0.84
C MET A 1 -9.44 -19.46 -1.71
N PRO A 2 -9.13 -18.16 -1.71
CA PRO A 2 -8.03 -17.63 -2.52
C PRO A 2 -6.72 -18.43 -2.32
N GLU A 3 -5.94 -18.53 -3.40
CA GLU A 3 -4.67 -19.27 -3.40
C GLU A 3 -3.49 -18.29 -3.29
N SER A 4 -2.58 -18.54 -2.36
CA SER A 4 -1.38 -17.70 -2.13
C SER A 4 -0.12 -18.45 -2.62
N THR A 5 0.71 -17.76 -3.40
CA THR A 5 1.93 -18.31 -3.99
C THR A 5 3.07 -17.30 -3.91
N GLU A 6 4.27 -17.73 -3.52
CA GLU A 6 5.47 -16.88 -3.62
C GLU A 6 5.97 -16.88 -5.08
N ILE A 7 6.21 -15.70 -5.59
CA ILE A 7 6.66 -15.44 -6.96
C ILE A 7 7.88 -14.53 -6.98
N THR A 8 8.48 -14.38 -8.16
CA THR A 8 9.53 -13.40 -8.42
C THR A 8 9.14 -12.53 -9.61
N ILE A 9 9.04 -11.23 -9.41
CA ILE A 9 8.77 -10.26 -10.47
C ILE A 9 10.10 -9.86 -11.11
N PRO A 10 10.26 -10.04 -12.44
CA PRO A 10 11.44 -9.54 -13.14
C PRO A 10 11.56 -8.02 -13.00
N VAL A 11 12.68 -7.53 -12.51
CA VAL A 11 12.92 -6.09 -12.31
C VAL A 11 14.14 -5.67 -13.12
N PRO A 12 14.06 -4.58 -13.89
CA PRO A 12 15.25 -4.00 -14.53
C PRO A 12 16.30 -3.63 -13.49
N ASN A 13 17.56 -3.96 -13.75
CA ASN A 13 18.70 -3.63 -12.88
C ASN A 13 18.58 -4.18 -11.43
N GLY A 14 17.98 -5.35 -11.26
CA GLY A 14 18.01 -6.05 -9.98
C GLY A 14 19.45 -6.42 -9.57
N PRO A 15 19.76 -6.46 -8.25
CA PRO A 15 21.06 -6.93 -7.77
C PRO A 15 21.39 -8.30 -8.35
N ASP A 16 22.56 -8.45 -8.94
CA ASP A 16 23.05 -9.72 -9.57
C ASP A 16 22.05 -10.35 -10.58
N GLY A 17 21.16 -9.53 -11.17
CA GLY A 17 20.11 -10.01 -12.07
C GLY A 17 18.93 -10.67 -11.36
N ALA A 18 18.84 -10.56 -10.03
CA ALA A 18 17.71 -11.05 -9.25
C ALA A 18 16.43 -10.25 -9.55
N GLY A 19 15.28 -10.91 -9.45
CA GLY A 19 13.98 -10.25 -9.47
C GLY A 19 13.48 -9.96 -8.06
N MET A 20 12.43 -9.16 -7.96
CA MET A 20 11.77 -8.79 -6.72
C MET A 20 10.86 -9.92 -6.21
N PRO A 21 11.09 -10.47 -5.02
CA PRO A 21 10.17 -11.42 -4.40
C PRO A 21 8.81 -10.77 -4.14
N ALA A 22 7.75 -11.51 -4.32
CA ALA A 22 6.40 -11.07 -4.02
C ALA A 22 5.50 -12.24 -3.65
N THR A 23 4.45 -11.97 -2.88
CA THR A 23 3.35 -12.91 -2.67
C THR A 23 2.25 -12.57 -3.67
N LEU A 24 1.84 -13.53 -4.49
CA LEU A 24 0.68 -13.44 -5.37
C LEU A 24 -0.49 -14.16 -4.72
N VAL A 25 -1.63 -13.49 -4.60
CA VAL A 25 -2.87 -14.09 -4.12
C VAL A 25 -3.91 -14.03 -5.22
N ARG A 26 -4.39 -15.20 -5.63
CA ARG A 26 -5.42 -15.34 -6.67
C ARG A 26 -6.78 -15.60 -6.04
N PRO A 27 -7.82 -14.89 -6.46
CA PRO A 27 -9.19 -15.13 -6.01
C PRO A 27 -9.75 -16.43 -6.59
N ASP A 28 -10.75 -17.02 -5.93
CA ASP A 28 -11.51 -18.16 -6.50
C ASP A 28 -12.30 -17.77 -7.77
N SER A 29 -12.67 -16.51 -7.87
CA SER A 29 -13.44 -15.96 -8.99
C SER A 29 -12.86 -14.59 -9.34
N PRO A 30 -11.92 -14.53 -10.29
CA PRO A 30 -11.30 -13.28 -10.69
C PRO A 30 -12.32 -12.31 -11.29
N MET A 31 -12.22 -11.05 -10.91
CA MET A 31 -13.05 -9.97 -11.46
C MET A 31 -12.38 -9.25 -12.66
N GLY A 32 -11.14 -9.61 -13.00
CA GLY A 32 -10.36 -8.95 -14.06
C GLY A 32 -9.59 -7.71 -13.58
N ALA A 33 -9.61 -7.42 -12.29
CA ALA A 33 -8.88 -6.31 -11.68
C ALA A 33 -7.80 -6.79 -10.72
N GLY A 34 -6.67 -6.07 -10.70
CA GLY A 34 -5.52 -6.36 -9.85
C GLY A 34 -5.24 -5.27 -8.82
N ILE A 35 -4.63 -5.66 -7.72
CA ILE A 35 -4.16 -4.73 -6.68
C ILE A 35 -2.68 -5.02 -6.38
N VAL A 36 -1.84 -4.00 -6.47
CA VAL A 36 -0.52 -4.02 -5.85
C VAL A 36 -0.67 -3.51 -4.42
N LEU A 37 -0.53 -4.41 -3.45
CA LEU A 37 -0.61 -4.09 -2.03
C LEU A 37 0.78 -3.74 -1.52
N VAL A 38 0.96 -2.51 -1.04
CA VAL A 38 2.27 -2.00 -0.59
C VAL A 38 2.38 -2.09 0.92
N GLN A 39 3.39 -2.82 1.37
CA GLN A 39 3.63 -3.19 2.77
C GLN A 39 3.88 -2.02 3.71
N GLU A 40 3.57 -2.20 5.00
CA GLU A 40 4.08 -1.36 6.09
C GLU A 40 5.59 -1.52 6.29
N ILE A 41 6.15 -0.76 7.23
CA ILE A 41 7.61 -0.81 7.54
C ILE A 41 8.10 -2.17 8.05
N PHE A 42 7.22 -3.08 8.44
CA PHE A 42 7.58 -4.41 8.94
C PHE A 42 7.72 -5.46 7.82
N GLY A 43 7.42 -5.13 6.57
CA GLY A 43 7.47 -6.09 5.48
C GLY A 43 6.13 -6.76 5.18
N ARG A 44 6.18 -7.95 4.58
CA ARG A 44 5.01 -8.76 4.20
C ARG A 44 4.52 -9.60 5.38
N THR A 45 4.26 -8.98 6.52
CA THR A 45 3.86 -9.63 7.77
C THR A 45 2.56 -10.44 7.65
N ALA A 46 2.20 -11.16 8.71
CA ALA A 46 0.94 -11.90 8.77
C ALA A 46 -0.26 -10.96 8.57
N TYR A 47 -0.20 -9.73 9.09
CA TYR A 47 -1.21 -8.71 8.87
C TYR A 47 -1.32 -8.32 7.39
N MET A 48 -0.22 -7.99 6.72
CA MET A 48 -0.23 -7.61 5.30
C MET A 48 -0.70 -8.78 4.40
N ARG A 49 -0.27 -10.01 4.71
CA ARG A 49 -0.75 -11.22 4.01
C ARG A 49 -2.25 -11.42 4.23
N LYS A 50 -2.77 -11.14 5.43
CA LYS A 50 -4.22 -11.17 5.69
C LYS A 50 -4.95 -10.14 4.83
N ARG A 51 -4.48 -8.90 4.74
CA ARG A 51 -5.08 -7.87 3.87
C ARG A 51 -5.05 -8.27 2.39
N ALA A 52 -3.98 -8.94 1.94
CA ALA A 52 -3.94 -9.50 0.59
C ALA A 52 -5.03 -10.57 0.37
N MET A 53 -5.24 -11.44 1.36
CA MET A 53 -6.32 -12.45 1.30
C MET A 53 -7.71 -11.79 1.32
N ASP A 54 -7.93 -10.78 2.19
CA ASP A 54 -9.20 -10.06 2.29
C ASP A 54 -9.58 -9.39 0.95
N LEU A 55 -8.61 -8.80 0.25
CA LEU A 55 -8.83 -8.24 -1.09
C LEU A 55 -9.14 -9.33 -2.12
N ALA A 56 -8.42 -10.45 -2.06
CA ALA A 56 -8.66 -11.57 -2.99
C ALA A 56 -10.02 -12.25 -2.73
N GLU A 57 -10.51 -12.28 -1.50
CA GLU A 57 -11.88 -12.75 -1.19
C GLU A 57 -12.95 -11.86 -1.86
N ASN A 58 -12.61 -10.59 -2.15
CA ASN A 58 -13.45 -9.66 -2.91
C ASN A 58 -13.21 -9.71 -4.43
N GLY A 59 -12.45 -10.70 -4.94
CA GLY A 59 -12.30 -10.97 -6.36
C GLY A 59 -11.09 -10.32 -7.04
N TYR A 60 -10.25 -9.59 -6.31
CA TYR A 60 -9.04 -8.97 -6.86
C TYR A 60 -7.87 -9.96 -6.92
N THR A 61 -7.11 -9.93 -8.01
CA THR A 61 -5.77 -10.56 -8.05
C THR A 61 -4.78 -9.65 -7.35
N VAL A 62 -4.16 -10.11 -6.26
CA VAL A 62 -3.33 -9.26 -5.40
C VAL A 62 -1.86 -9.65 -5.48
N VAL A 63 -1.00 -8.67 -5.68
CA VAL A 63 0.46 -8.79 -5.56
C VAL A 63 0.93 -7.97 -4.36
N LEU A 64 1.67 -8.62 -3.46
CA LEU A 64 2.32 -8.01 -2.31
C LEU A 64 3.85 -8.10 -2.48
N PRO A 65 4.51 -7.08 -3.08
CA PRO A 65 5.95 -7.11 -3.31
C PRO A 65 6.75 -6.92 -2.02
N GLN A 66 7.95 -7.54 -1.94
CA GLN A 66 8.90 -7.33 -0.85
C GLN A 66 9.73 -6.08 -1.12
N VAL A 67 9.38 -4.95 -0.52
CA VAL A 67 10.06 -3.67 -0.77
C VAL A 67 11.52 -3.66 -0.30
N TYR A 68 11.85 -4.45 0.74
CA TYR A 68 13.20 -4.50 1.30
C TYR A 68 14.16 -5.46 0.59
N TRP A 69 13.75 -6.08 -0.52
CA TRP A 69 14.54 -7.10 -1.20
C TRP A 69 15.91 -6.64 -1.67
N ARG A 70 16.05 -5.36 -2.07
CA ARG A 70 17.33 -4.81 -2.53
C ARG A 70 18.37 -4.66 -1.42
N ILE A 71 17.94 -4.55 -0.20
CA ILE A 71 18.81 -4.49 0.98
C ILE A 71 18.94 -5.87 1.67
N GLY A 72 18.37 -6.92 1.05
CA GLY A 72 18.54 -8.31 1.52
C GLY A 72 17.79 -8.61 2.82
N ILE A 73 16.70 -7.90 3.09
CA ILE A 73 15.91 -8.05 4.31
C ILE A 73 14.55 -8.66 3.96
N ASP A 74 14.18 -9.68 4.71
CA ASP A 74 12.87 -10.28 4.72
C ASP A 74 11.91 -9.52 5.67
N ASP A 75 10.82 -10.18 6.05
CA ASP A 75 9.83 -9.61 6.98
C ASP A 75 10.43 -9.44 8.38
N ILE A 76 10.05 -8.37 9.06
CA ILE A 76 10.50 -8.05 10.42
C ILE A 76 9.47 -8.61 11.40
N PRO A 77 9.87 -9.44 12.37
CA PRO A 77 8.94 -9.94 13.39
C PRO A 77 8.37 -8.77 14.23
N GLU A 78 7.06 -8.54 14.16
CA GLU A 78 6.36 -7.44 14.84
C GLU A 78 6.30 -7.64 16.37
N ASP A 79 6.48 -8.87 16.85
CA ASP A 79 6.46 -9.27 18.28
C ASP A 79 7.81 -9.03 18.99
N SER A 80 8.82 -8.55 18.29
CA SER A 80 10.10 -8.18 18.92
C SER A 80 9.99 -6.84 19.66
N PRO A 81 10.53 -6.72 20.88
CA PRO A 81 10.56 -5.44 21.60
C PRO A 81 11.21 -4.28 20.83
N ASP A 82 12.12 -4.59 19.93
CA ASP A 82 12.87 -3.59 19.12
C ASP A 82 12.31 -3.48 17.69
N ALA A 83 11.19 -4.18 17.36
CA ALA A 83 10.66 -4.27 16.00
C ALA A 83 10.49 -2.92 15.32
N LEU A 84 9.89 -1.95 16.00
CA LEU A 84 9.67 -0.60 15.44
C LEU A 84 10.99 0.11 15.12
N MET A 85 11.97 0.06 16.02
CA MET A 85 13.26 0.69 15.80
C MET A 85 14.02 0.05 14.63
N VAL A 86 14.00 -1.28 14.54
CA VAL A 86 14.61 -2.05 13.46
C VAL A 86 13.92 -1.71 12.13
N ALA A 87 12.58 -1.70 12.10
CA ALA A 87 11.80 -1.39 10.92
C ALA A 87 12.04 0.05 10.40
N VAL A 88 12.10 1.03 11.30
CA VAL A 88 12.48 2.41 10.95
C VAL A 88 13.89 2.45 10.35
N GLY A 89 14.86 1.75 10.96
CA GLY A 89 16.21 1.67 10.40
C GLY A 89 16.25 1.08 8.99
N HIS A 90 15.46 0.05 8.73
CA HIS A 90 15.36 -0.57 7.40
C HIS A 90 14.65 0.33 6.39
N SER A 91 13.55 0.98 6.75
CA SER A 91 12.87 1.93 5.87
C SER A 91 13.77 3.11 5.45
N GLN A 92 14.66 3.56 6.35
CA GLN A 92 15.64 4.60 6.05
C GLN A 92 16.81 4.10 5.17
N ALA A 93 17.09 2.80 5.16
CA ALA A 93 18.12 2.19 4.33
C ALA A 93 17.67 1.89 2.89
N VAL A 94 16.37 1.95 2.62
CA VAL A 94 15.81 1.77 1.29
C VAL A 94 16.18 2.96 0.40
N ASP A 95 16.67 2.67 -0.80
CA ASP A 95 16.73 3.67 -1.86
C ASP A 95 15.30 3.96 -2.34
N TRP A 96 14.80 5.15 -1.99
CA TRP A 96 13.41 5.55 -2.24
C TRP A 96 13.06 5.53 -3.73
N ASP A 97 13.93 6.05 -4.59
CA ASP A 97 13.65 6.13 -6.03
C ASP A 97 13.62 4.73 -6.67
N GLN A 98 14.47 3.83 -6.20
CA GLN A 98 14.43 2.42 -6.64
C GLN A 98 13.17 1.71 -6.13
N ALA A 99 12.76 1.95 -4.89
CA ALA A 99 11.53 1.38 -4.36
C ALA A 99 10.29 1.87 -5.14
N VAL A 100 10.23 3.15 -5.47
CA VAL A 100 9.19 3.72 -6.35
C VAL A 100 9.19 3.03 -7.72
N ALA A 101 10.37 2.83 -8.35
CA ALA A 101 10.48 2.14 -9.63
C ALA A 101 10.07 0.66 -9.54
N ASP A 102 10.35 -0.01 -8.42
CA ASP A 102 9.94 -1.39 -8.18
C ASP A 102 8.41 -1.52 -8.06
N ILE A 103 7.74 -0.59 -7.38
CA ILE A 103 6.27 -0.56 -7.34
C ILE A 103 5.67 -0.34 -8.73
N ARG A 104 6.23 0.58 -9.54
CA ARG A 104 5.80 0.76 -10.94
C ARG A 104 6.01 -0.50 -11.78
N THR A 105 7.10 -1.22 -11.54
CA THR A 105 7.34 -2.52 -12.17
C THR A 105 6.28 -3.55 -11.77
N ALA A 106 5.89 -3.58 -10.50
CA ALA A 106 4.81 -4.46 -10.02
C ALA A 106 3.46 -4.13 -10.67
N ILE A 107 3.12 -2.83 -10.85
CA ILE A 107 1.93 -2.40 -11.58
C ILE A 107 1.95 -2.95 -13.02
N THR A 108 3.06 -2.73 -13.73
CA THR A 108 3.19 -3.17 -15.13
C THR A 108 3.13 -4.70 -15.25
N TRP A 109 3.75 -5.41 -14.31
CA TRP A 109 3.73 -6.86 -14.25
C TRP A 109 2.32 -7.39 -14.03
N LEU A 110 1.60 -6.83 -13.05
CA LEU A 110 0.25 -7.25 -12.71
C LEU A 110 -0.74 -6.93 -13.84
N ARG A 111 -0.59 -5.78 -14.51
CA ARG A 111 -1.41 -5.40 -15.68
C ARG A 111 -1.24 -6.36 -16.88
N ALA A 112 -0.12 -7.07 -16.95
CA ALA A 112 0.11 -8.09 -17.97
C ALA A 112 -0.45 -9.48 -17.59
N ASP A 113 -0.96 -9.65 -16.36
CA ASP A 113 -1.58 -10.89 -15.91
C ASP A 113 -3.02 -10.99 -16.44
N PRO A 114 -3.43 -12.13 -17.07
CA PRO A 114 -4.76 -12.29 -17.66
C PRO A 114 -5.93 -12.13 -16.68
N GLU A 115 -5.70 -12.31 -15.39
CA GLU A 115 -6.73 -12.18 -14.35
C GLU A 115 -6.86 -10.75 -13.80
N SER A 116 -6.04 -9.80 -14.30
CA SER A 116 -6.02 -8.39 -13.86
C SER A 116 -5.76 -7.39 -15.01
N GLU A 117 -5.99 -7.81 -16.25
CA GLU A 117 -5.67 -7.01 -17.45
C GLU A 117 -6.53 -5.75 -17.60
N HIS A 118 -7.69 -5.68 -16.96
CA HIS A 118 -8.62 -4.57 -17.14
C HIS A 118 -8.18 -3.34 -16.34
N ALA A 119 -7.80 -3.53 -15.08
CA ALA A 119 -7.45 -2.43 -14.20
C ALA A 119 -6.46 -2.85 -13.10
N VAL A 120 -5.58 -1.94 -12.66
CA VAL A 120 -4.67 -2.15 -11.54
C VAL A 120 -4.74 -0.98 -10.57
N ALA A 121 -5.03 -1.25 -9.29
CA ALA A 121 -4.98 -0.28 -8.22
C ALA A 121 -3.74 -0.46 -7.32
N LEU A 122 -3.39 0.59 -6.59
CA LEU A 122 -2.48 0.52 -5.44
C LEU A 122 -3.27 0.62 -4.14
N VAL A 123 -2.95 -0.23 -3.17
CA VAL A 123 -3.39 -0.08 -1.77
C VAL A 123 -2.14 -0.12 -0.91
N GLY A 124 -1.92 0.90 -0.09
CA GLY A 124 -0.71 0.98 0.73
C GLY A 124 -0.98 1.44 2.16
N PHE A 125 -0.18 0.93 3.11
CA PHE A 125 -0.32 1.20 4.53
C PHE A 125 0.95 1.83 5.09
N CYS A 126 0.86 2.89 5.88
CA CYS A 126 1.98 3.58 6.53
C CYS A 126 3.08 3.98 5.52
N PHE A 127 4.27 3.42 5.64
CA PHE A 127 5.37 3.53 4.68
C PHE A 127 4.91 3.21 3.25
N GLY A 128 4.16 2.12 3.09
CA GLY A 128 3.61 1.69 1.80
C GLY A 128 2.54 2.64 1.26
N GLY A 129 1.77 3.32 2.11
CA GLY A 129 0.82 4.35 1.69
C GLY A 129 1.53 5.55 1.05
N GLY A 130 2.64 5.97 1.65
CA GLY A 130 3.51 7.00 1.07
C GLY A 130 4.20 6.55 -0.21
N LEU A 131 4.72 5.33 -0.24
CA LEU A 131 5.40 4.78 -1.42
C LEU A 131 4.44 4.59 -2.60
N ALA A 132 3.21 4.14 -2.34
CA ALA A 132 2.16 4.02 -3.36
C ALA A 132 1.79 5.38 -3.96
N TYR A 133 1.65 6.41 -3.12
CA TYR A 133 1.41 7.78 -3.57
C TYR A 133 2.56 8.27 -4.46
N ALA A 134 3.83 8.13 -4.02
CA ALA A 134 5.01 8.54 -4.78
C ALA A 134 5.12 7.79 -6.12
N ALA A 135 4.73 6.51 -6.17
CA ALA A 135 4.75 5.72 -7.38
C ALA A 135 3.81 6.27 -8.47
N LEU A 136 2.77 7.03 -8.10
CA LEU A 136 1.81 7.60 -9.04
C LEU A 136 2.01 9.09 -9.34
N GLN A 137 2.87 9.78 -8.57
CA GLN A 137 3.11 11.21 -8.79
C GLN A 137 3.63 11.48 -10.21
N GLY A 138 2.89 12.31 -10.96
CA GLY A 138 3.23 12.72 -12.31
C GLY A 138 3.26 11.62 -13.36
N VAL A 139 2.87 10.39 -13.02
CA VAL A 139 2.92 9.22 -13.91
C VAL A 139 1.69 9.14 -14.80
N ARG A 140 1.93 8.75 -16.06
CA ARG A 140 0.91 8.42 -17.07
C ARG A 140 1.38 7.23 -17.89
N GLY A 141 0.49 6.51 -18.51
CA GLY A 141 0.83 5.35 -19.36
C GLY A 141 0.86 4.02 -18.61
N PRO A 142 1.64 3.02 -19.04
CA PRO A 142 1.53 1.64 -18.54
C PRO A 142 1.96 1.46 -17.05
N GLU A 143 2.76 2.38 -16.54
CA GLU A 143 3.19 2.38 -15.13
C GLU A 143 2.18 3.09 -14.20
N HIS A 144 1.11 3.68 -14.77
CA HIS A 144 0.05 4.32 -14.01
C HIS A 144 -0.89 3.26 -13.45
N ALA A 145 -1.33 3.41 -12.19
CA ALA A 145 -2.44 2.65 -11.65
C ALA A 145 -3.74 3.46 -11.80
N ASP A 146 -4.86 2.75 -11.88
CA ASP A 146 -6.17 3.36 -12.15
C ASP A 146 -6.77 3.96 -10.88
N ALA A 147 -6.41 3.41 -9.70
CA ALA A 147 -6.87 3.86 -8.40
C ALA A 147 -5.77 3.75 -7.34
N LEU A 148 -5.88 4.55 -6.28
CA LEU A 148 -5.00 4.55 -5.10
C LEU A 148 -5.80 4.59 -3.82
N VAL A 149 -5.52 3.67 -2.89
CA VAL A 149 -5.95 3.78 -1.50
C VAL A 149 -4.73 3.89 -0.60
N SER A 150 -4.66 4.93 0.21
CA SER A 150 -3.56 5.17 1.14
C SER A 150 -4.06 5.27 2.58
N TYR A 151 -3.63 4.33 3.42
CA TYR A 151 -3.87 4.34 4.86
C TYR A 151 -2.69 5.01 5.55
N TYR A 152 -2.97 6.09 6.30
CA TYR A 152 -2.00 6.82 7.12
C TYR A 152 -0.60 6.93 6.48
N GLY A 153 -0.56 7.32 5.21
CA GLY A 153 0.67 7.35 4.40
C GLY A 153 1.74 8.26 5.00
N SER A 154 2.78 7.65 5.61
CA SER A 154 3.74 8.36 6.45
C SER A 154 4.64 9.36 5.71
N ALA A 155 4.84 9.19 4.40
CA ALA A 155 5.64 10.09 3.58
C ALA A 155 4.83 11.24 2.96
N LEU A 156 3.50 11.22 3.01
CA LEU A 156 2.64 12.23 2.38
C LEU A 156 2.95 13.67 2.82
N PRO A 157 3.31 13.97 4.10
CA PRO A 157 3.70 15.32 4.48
C PRO A 157 4.81 15.95 3.64
N ASN A 158 5.67 15.12 3.02
CA ASN A 158 6.78 15.56 2.18
C ASN A 158 6.51 15.40 0.67
N LEU A 159 5.39 14.83 0.29
CA LEU A 159 5.08 14.46 -1.10
C LEU A 159 3.94 15.27 -1.71
N VAL A 160 2.95 15.69 -0.91
CA VAL A 160 1.70 16.27 -1.44
C VAL A 160 1.88 17.56 -2.22
N ASP A 161 2.92 18.36 -1.91
CA ASP A 161 3.26 19.57 -2.67
C ASP A 161 4.03 19.27 -3.97
N GLY A 162 4.25 18.01 -4.29
CA GLY A 162 4.92 17.53 -5.49
C GLY A 162 3.98 17.38 -6.69
N PRO A 163 4.38 16.58 -7.70
CA PRO A 163 3.54 16.33 -8.86
C PRO A 163 2.21 15.65 -8.50
N THR A 164 1.12 16.09 -9.14
CA THR A 164 -0.23 15.57 -8.92
C THR A 164 -0.33 14.06 -9.21
N VAL A 165 -1.05 13.35 -8.37
CA VAL A 165 -1.53 11.98 -8.63
C VAL A 165 -2.78 12.07 -9.50
N HIS A 166 -2.77 11.41 -10.66
CA HIS A 166 -3.87 11.48 -11.62
C HIS A 166 -4.89 10.34 -11.49
N ALA A 167 -4.56 9.32 -10.69
CA ALA A 167 -5.50 8.25 -10.34
C ALA A 167 -6.59 8.77 -9.40
N ALA A 168 -7.79 8.20 -9.48
CA ALA A 168 -8.75 8.35 -8.40
C ALA A 168 -8.09 7.91 -7.08
N SER A 169 -8.25 8.65 -5.99
CA SER A 169 -7.59 8.30 -4.75
C SER A 169 -8.45 8.47 -3.51
N LEU A 170 -8.25 7.55 -2.56
CA LEU A 170 -8.89 7.51 -1.25
C LEU A 170 -7.81 7.54 -0.17
N HIS A 171 -7.97 8.40 0.82
CA HIS A 171 -7.02 8.56 1.91
C HIS A 171 -7.68 8.39 3.28
N HIS A 172 -7.09 7.55 4.14
CA HIS A 172 -7.52 7.32 5.52
C HIS A 172 -6.45 7.80 6.49
N PHE A 173 -6.82 8.65 7.45
CA PHE A 173 -5.94 9.10 8.53
C PHE A 173 -6.67 9.04 9.88
N GLY A 174 -5.92 8.85 10.95
CA GLY A 174 -6.41 9.02 12.31
C GLY A 174 -6.21 10.45 12.80
N ASP A 175 -7.15 11.02 13.56
CA ASP A 175 -7.01 12.38 14.08
C ASP A 175 -6.12 12.47 15.33
N ALA A 176 -5.85 11.32 15.98
CA ALA A 176 -4.93 11.16 17.09
C ALA A 176 -3.58 10.54 16.67
N ASP A 177 -3.22 10.63 15.38
CA ASP A 177 -1.96 10.10 14.85
C ASP A 177 -0.75 10.70 15.58
N ALA A 178 0.04 9.83 16.26
CA ALA A 178 1.20 10.24 17.03
C ALA A 178 2.47 10.43 16.17
N PHE A 179 2.46 10.00 14.90
CA PHE A 179 3.61 10.07 13.99
C PHE A 179 3.48 11.19 12.97
N ILE A 180 2.25 11.49 12.52
CA ILE A 180 1.97 12.56 11.56
C ILE A 180 1.21 13.67 12.30
N PRO A 181 1.81 14.87 12.48
CA PRO A 181 1.15 15.97 13.17
C PRO A 181 -0.19 16.35 12.51
N ARG A 182 -1.18 16.69 13.32
CA ARG A 182 -2.51 17.06 12.83
C ARG A 182 -2.48 18.17 11.75
N GLU A 183 -1.62 19.16 11.91
CA GLU A 183 -1.45 20.25 10.93
C GLU A 183 -1.00 19.72 9.57
N ALA A 184 -0.11 18.70 9.56
CA ALA A 184 0.31 18.04 8.32
C ALA A 184 -0.83 17.23 7.69
N ILE A 185 -1.65 16.54 8.51
CA ILE A 185 -2.83 15.81 8.03
C ILE A 185 -3.84 16.78 7.41
N ASP A 186 -4.10 17.91 8.03
CA ASP A 186 -5.01 18.93 7.51
C ASP A 186 -4.50 19.52 6.18
N HIS A 187 -3.19 19.73 6.04
CA HIS A 187 -2.57 20.15 4.78
C HIS A 187 -2.67 19.09 3.69
N ILE A 188 -2.36 17.81 4.03
CA ILE A 188 -2.54 16.70 3.09
C ILE A 188 -3.97 16.67 2.58
N ARG A 189 -4.95 16.77 3.47
CA ARG A 189 -6.37 16.78 3.12
C ARG A 189 -6.69 17.89 2.14
N GLU A 190 -6.27 19.13 2.44
CA GLU A 190 -6.51 20.30 1.57
C GLU A 190 -5.99 20.04 0.14
N VAL A 191 -4.78 19.52 0.01
CA VAL A 191 -4.15 19.31 -1.30
C VAL A 191 -4.83 18.16 -2.06
N VAL A 192 -5.03 16.99 -1.42
CA VAL A 192 -5.58 15.82 -2.14
C VAL A 192 -7.06 16.01 -2.49
N GLU A 193 -7.87 16.67 -1.62
CA GLU A 193 -9.26 16.99 -1.93
C GLU A 193 -9.35 18.02 -3.08
N ALA A 194 -8.40 18.97 -3.18
CA ALA A 194 -8.34 19.89 -4.32
C ALA A 194 -8.05 19.18 -5.65
N ASP A 195 -7.33 18.07 -5.61
CA ASP A 195 -7.07 17.18 -6.76
C ASP A 195 -8.22 16.16 -7.01
N GLY A 196 -9.28 16.18 -6.19
CA GLY A 196 -10.48 15.35 -6.35
C GLY A 196 -10.45 14.02 -5.59
N ALA A 197 -9.53 13.85 -4.65
CA ALA A 197 -9.48 12.67 -3.80
C ALA A 197 -10.61 12.65 -2.77
N GLU A 198 -10.97 11.44 -2.33
CA GLU A 198 -11.78 11.23 -1.13
C GLU A 198 -10.87 11.11 0.10
N PHE A 199 -11.25 11.74 1.20
CA PHE A 199 -10.46 11.79 2.42
C PHE A 199 -11.30 11.49 3.66
N HIS A 200 -10.88 10.52 4.47
CA HIS A 200 -11.49 10.18 5.74
C HIS A 200 -10.55 10.42 6.91
N LEU A 201 -11.02 11.15 7.90
CA LEU A 201 -10.35 11.37 9.17
C LEU A 201 -11.12 10.64 10.26
N TRP A 202 -10.47 9.66 10.90
CA TRP A 202 -11.09 8.77 11.88
C TRP A 202 -10.87 9.32 13.30
N ASP A 203 -11.96 9.64 13.97
CA ASP A 203 -11.95 10.19 15.33
C ASP A 203 -11.27 9.25 16.32
N ASP A 204 -10.38 9.78 17.17
CA ASP A 204 -9.62 9.07 18.20
C ASP A 204 -8.67 7.97 17.68
N ALA A 205 -8.61 7.73 16.38
CA ALA A 205 -7.71 6.73 15.80
C ALA A 205 -6.27 7.22 15.73
N ASN A 206 -5.32 6.33 16.06
CA ASN A 206 -3.89 6.63 15.96
C ASN A 206 -3.32 6.18 14.61
N HIS A 207 -2.01 6.41 14.41
CA HIS A 207 -1.27 5.80 13.30
C HIS A 207 -1.42 4.27 13.34
N ALA A 208 -1.41 3.61 12.18
CA ALA A 208 -1.56 2.15 12.07
C ALA A 208 -2.82 1.59 12.78
N PHE A 209 -3.90 2.38 12.87
CA PHE A 209 -5.15 1.96 13.53
C PHE A 209 -5.74 0.68 12.92
N ASP A 210 -5.37 0.32 11.70
CA ASP A 210 -5.83 -0.88 11.01
C ASP A 210 -5.02 -2.14 11.37
N ASN A 211 -3.80 -1.99 11.89
CA ASN A 211 -2.94 -3.13 12.22
C ASN A 211 -3.29 -3.72 13.62
N PRO A 212 -3.79 -4.98 13.68
CA PRO A 212 -4.23 -5.59 14.93
C PRO A 212 -3.10 -6.17 15.77
N THR A 213 -1.83 -5.99 15.40
CA THR A 213 -0.68 -6.51 16.15
C THR A 213 -0.64 -5.89 17.56
N PRO A 214 -0.81 -6.70 18.62
CA PRO A 214 -0.99 -6.18 19.99
C PRO A 214 0.22 -5.39 20.50
N GLU A 215 1.42 -5.75 20.06
CA GLU A 215 2.69 -5.15 20.47
C GLU A 215 2.81 -3.70 20.02
N LEU A 216 2.11 -3.31 18.96
CA LEU A 216 2.07 -1.93 18.47
C LEU A 216 1.16 -1.05 19.32
N GLY A 217 0.08 -1.60 19.88
CA GLY A 217 -0.85 -0.88 20.76
C GLY A 217 -1.60 0.27 20.08
N LEU A 218 -1.71 0.26 18.76
CA LEU A 218 -2.26 1.35 17.95
C LEU A 218 -3.61 1.01 17.29
N HIS A 219 -4.02 -0.25 17.35
CA HIS A 219 -5.23 -0.74 16.71
C HIS A 219 -6.50 -0.12 17.28
N ASP A 220 -7.34 0.44 16.42
CA ASP A 220 -8.72 0.82 16.70
C ASP A 220 -9.67 -0.10 15.92
N PRO A 221 -10.35 -1.08 16.57
CA PRO A 221 -11.22 -2.02 15.88
C PRO A 221 -12.41 -1.38 15.17
N ARG A 222 -12.87 -0.20 15.64
CA ARG A 222 -13.98 0.54 15.02
C ARG A 222 -13.47 1.22 13.73
N ALA A 223 -12.43 2.03 13.86
CA ALA A 223 -11.86 2.74 12.71
C ALA A 223 -11.35 1.76 11.65
N SER A 224 -10.68 0.67 12.04
CA SER A 224 -10.22 -0.38 11.14
C SER A 224 -11.37 -0.97 10.31
N ARG A 225 -12.46 -1.40 10.97
CA ARG A 225 -13.61 -1.99 10.28
C ARG A 225 -14.28 -0.99 9.34
N GLU A 226 -14.57 0.22 9.83
CA GLU A 226 -15.27 1.24 9.05
C GLU A 226 -14.43 1.72 7.86
N ALA A 227 -13.12 1.94 8.04
CA ALA A 227 -12.21 2.28 6.96
C ALA A 227 -12.10 1.17 5.91
N TRP A 228 -12.12 -0.09 6.35
CA TRP A 228 -12.07 -1.22 5.43
C TRP A 228 -13.36 -1.36 4.61
N GLU A 229 -14.54 -1.18 5.23
CA GLU A 229 -15.82 -1.13 4.54
C GLU A 229 -15.84 -0.02 3.47
N VAL A 230 -15.43 1.20 3.86
CA VAL A 230 -15.29 2.33 2.90
C VAL A 230 -14.33 1.98 1.76
N THR A 231 -13.19 1.37 2.06
CA THR A 231 -12.21 0.98 1.04
C THR A 231 -12.80 0.01 0.02
N LEU A 232 -13.51 -1.02 0.48
CA LEU A 232 -14.10 -2.02 -0.42
C LEU A 232 -15.20 -1.42 -1.29
N ASP A 233 -16.09 -0.61 -0.72
CA ASP A 233 -17.15 0.08 -1.45
C ASP A 233 -16.55 1.06 -2.47
N TRP A 234 -15.54 1.83 -2.06
CA TRP A 234 -14.86 2.77 -2.94
C TRP A 234 -14.11 2.09 -4.08
N LEU A 235 -13.40 0.97 -3.82
CA LEU A 235 -12.74 0.19 -4.87
C LEU A 235 -13.77 -0.38 -5.85
N ALA A 236 -14.92 -0.86 -5.38
CA ALA A 236 -15.98 -1.36 -6.25
C ALA A 236 -16.54 -0.27 -7.19
N GLU A 237 -16.51 0.99 -6.78
CA GLU A 237 -16.98 2.13 -7.58
C GLU A 237 -15.89 2.67 -8.53
N HIS A 238 -14.66 2.82 -8.05
CA HIS A 238 -13.59 3.53 -8.75
C HIS A 238 -12.56 2.61 -9.43
N HIS A 239 -12.60 1.32 -9.11
CA HIS A 239 -11.76 0.28 -9.69
C HIS A 239 -12.64 -0.89 -10.18
N PRO A 240 -13.70 -0.61 -10.97
CA PRO A 240 -14.63 -1.62 -11.43
C PRO A 240 -13.99 -2.50 -12.51
N VAL A 241 -14.51 -3.68 -12.62
CA VAL A 241 -14.23 -4.70 -13.63
C VAL A 241 -15.31 -4.73 -14.67
#